data_36291c485c1bea57219aa429907d15ba
#
_entry.id   36291c485c1bea57219aa429907d15ba
#
_cell.length_a   1.000
_cell.length_b   1.000
_cell.length_c   1.000
_cell.angle_alpha   90.00
_cell.angle_beta   90.00
_cell.angle_gamma   90.00
#
_symmetry.space_group_name_H-M   'P 1'
#
loop_
_entity.id
_entity.type
_entity.pdbx_description
1 polymer ?
#
loop_
_entity_poly.entity_id
_entity_poly.type
_entity_poly.pdbx_seq_one_letter_code
_entity_poly.pdbx_strand_id
1 'polypeptide(L)'
;MKSLVLFLGLVASTIPFVVTTPTHGPRAENFQNPIIYSDFPDNDVFLGPDGFYYFSASNFHYSPGAPILRSKDLINWDLIGHSIPRLEFGDGYDLPNSNTRAYRGGTWASSLRYRESNKLWYWIGCTNFWNTWVFTSPSPTGPWKKAAQLGTGGTCYYDNGILIDDDDTMYVVYGSNNVRVSQLSKDGLSEVKSQQVLNNTSIGVDGLEGNRMYKINGQYYILNDDPNASATWIWKSDNPFGPYKSKNLAKGVTPPLSGGNSPHQGSLIKTPAGEWYFMSFTWAYPAGRLPVLAPIRWGDDGFPVLVTGANGGWGASYPLPSGSNGLTKNWGRTDRFQGTSLDPSWEWNHNPDVTSYEINNGLTLRTASVTNDIYSARNTLTHRTHGDHPVGTVKIDFSKLADGDRAGLAAFRDQSAYIGIHRSNGKSTLAVAQGMIIDEWSGETKSLGEVKATADVPKGKTQVWLRTELDTSPTGSRKAAFSYSWDGSKFEKLGPNYELYNGWAFFIAYRFGIFNYATQALGGSIKVESFTAA
;
A
#
# COMPACT_ATOMS: atom_id res chain seq x y z
N MET A 1 81.36 23.66 28.31
CA MET A 1 79.95 23.83 28.15
C MET A 1 79.53 22.88 27.04
N LYS A 2 78.91 21.75 27.38
CA LYS A 2 78.41 20.73 26.40
C LYS A 2 76.93 20.82 26.39
N SER A 3 76.31 21.23 25.23
CA SER A 3 74.87 21.24 25.02
C SER A 3 74.41 19.84 24.67
N LEU A 4 73.40 19.38 25.42
CA LEU A 4 72.72 18.11 25.21
C LEU A 4 71.47 18.40 24.34
N VAL A 5 71.42 17.83 23.16
CA VAL A 5 70.25 17.90 22.27
C VAL A 5 69.42 16.63 22.48
N LEU A 6 68.17 16.81 22.97
CA LEU A 6 67.21 15.72 23.16
C LEU A 6 66.41 15.53 21.86
N PHE A 7 66.51 14.35 21.24
CA PHE A 7 65.63 13.95 20.12
C PHE A 7 64.37 13.26 20.68
N LEU A 8 63.23 13.87 20.52
CA LEU A 8 61.95 13.20 20.73
C LEU A 8 61.55 12.46 19.41
N GLY A 9 61.59 11.15 19.45
CA GLY A 9 61.07 10.31 18.37
C GLY A 9 59.54 10.18 18.48
N LEU A 10 58.79 10.69 17.49
CA LEU A 10 57.38 10.41 17.31
C LEU A 10 57.22 8.99 16.74
N VAL A 11 56.65 8.08 17.50
CA VAL A 11 56.20 6.77 17.00
C VAL A 11 54.79 6.96 16.44
N ALA A 12 54.66 7.00 15.13
CA ALA A 12 53.36 6.96 14.46
C ALA A 12 52.85 5.51 14.42
N SER A 13 51.86 5.20 15.25
CA SER A 13 51.14 3.93 15.17
C SER A 13 50.16 3.96 14.01
N THR A 14 50.48 3.27 12.93
CA THR A 14 49.53 3.00 11.82
C THR A 14 48.58 1.89 12.24
N ILE A 15 47.32 2.25 12.50
CA ILE A 15 46.23 1.29 12.64
C ILE A 15 45.83 0.86 11.24
N PRO A 16 45.91 -0.42 10.88
CA PRO A 16 45.41 -0.85 9.57
C PRO A 16 43.87 -0.73 9.53
N PHE A 17 43.35 0.11 8.65
CA PHE A 17 41.95 0.09 8.27
C PHE A 17 41.66 -1.23 7.53
N VAL A 18 41.00 -2.17 8.20
CA VAL A 18 40.44 -3.34 7.55
C VAL A 18 39.19 -2.87 6.80
N VAL A 19 39.30 -2.65 5.49
CA VAL A 19 38.17 -2.47 4.61
C VAL A 19 37.52 -3.85 4.47
N THR A 20 36.49 -4.11 5.26
CA THR A 20 35.61 -5.25 5.01
C THR A 20 34.77 -4.96 3.76
N THR A 21 35.14 -5.54 2.64
CA THR A 21 34.24 -5.64 1.49
C THR A 21 32.99 -6.38 1.94
N PRO A 22 31.76 -5.86 1.67
CA PRO A 22 30.54 -6.59 1.95
C PRO A 22 30.60 -7.90 1.18
N THR A 23 30.62 -9.02 1.87
CA THR A 23 30.43 -10.34 1.25
C THR A 23 28.98 -10.40 0.80
N HIS A 24 28.72 -10.15 -0.48
CA HIS A 24 27.43 -10.46 -1.07
C HIS A 24 27.21 -11.97 -0.92
N GLY A 25 26.10 -12.35 -0.30
CA GLY A 25 25.65 -13.73 -0.28
C GLY A 25 25.48 -14.27 -1.72
N PRO A 26 25.30 -15.59 -1.90
CA PRO A 26 25.12 -16.16 -3.24
C PRO A 26 23.93 -15.44 -3.91
N ARG A 27 24.18 -14.96 -5.14
CA ARG A 27 23.19 -14.27 -5.95
C ARG A 27 22.05 -15.25 -6.26
N ALA A 28 20.79 -14.88 -5.95
CA ALA A 28 19.66 -15.71 -6.31
C ALA A 28 19.55 -15.83 -7.84
N GLU A 29 19.20 -17.01 -8.34
CA GLU A 29 18.91 -17.24 -9.76
C GLU A 29 17.43 -17.02 -10.07
N ASN A 30 16.58 -17.17 -9.06
CA ASN A 30 15.14 -17.07 -9.14
C ASN A 30 14.60 -16.00 -8.16
N PHE A 31 13.51 -15.36 -8.55
CA PHE A 31 12.68 -14.62 -7.60
C PHE A 31 11.60 -15.50 -6.98
N GLN A 32 11.08 -15.07 -5.83
CA GLN A 32 9.99 -15.73 -5.12
C GLN A 32 8.71 -14.91 -5.21
N ASN A 33 7.58 -15.59 -5.32
CA ASN A 33 6.25 -15.00 -5.18
C ASN A 33 5.71 -15.23 -3.76
N PRO A 34 4.97 -14.24 -3.19
CA PRO A 34 4.72 -12.90 -3.72
C PRO A 34 5.99 -12.05 -3.79
N ILE A 35 6.13 -11.24 -4.85
CA ILE A 35 7.30 -10.34 -5.01
C ILE A 35 7.30 -9.20 -3.98
N ILE A 36 6.12 -8.85 -3.47
CA ILE A 36 5.94 -7.94 -2.34
C ILE A 36 4.99 -8.63 -1.36
N TYR A 37 5.49 -9.00 -0.19
CA TYR A 37 4.63 -9.54 0.86
C TYR A 37 4.03 -8.40 1.69
N SER A 38 3.17 -7.61 1.03
CA SER A 38 2.43 -6.48 1.59
C SER A 38 1.24 -6.15 0.70
N ASP A 39 0.22 -5.50 1.26
CA ASP A 39 -1.04 -5.17 0.58
C ASP A 39 -0.87 -4.00 -0.41
N PHE A 40 -0.60 -4.32 -1.67
CA PHE A 40 -0.59 -3.37 -2.79
C PHE A 40 -1.48 -3.90 -3.92
N PRO A 41 -2.81 -3.75 -3.79
CA PRO A 41 -3.76 -4.34 -4.72
C PRO A 41 -3.96 -3.53 -6.00
N ASP A 42 -4.63 -4.15 -6.98
CA ASP A 42 -5.15 -3.51 -8.19
C ASP A 42 -4.05 -2.87 -9.05
N ASN A 43 -2.91 -3.54 -9.14
CA ASN A 43 -1.71 -2.98 -9.75
C ASN A 43 -1.92 -2.49 -11.18
N ASP A 44 -1.45 -1.26 -11.45
CA ASP A 44 -1.23 -0.72 -12.79
C ASP A 44 0.25 -0.44 -12.96
N VAL A 45 0.92 -1.25 -13.79
CA VAL A 45 2.37 -1.24 -13.93
C VAL A 45 2.78 -0.93 -15.36
N PHE A 46 3.76 -0.04 -15.52
CA PHE A 46 4.33 0.30 -16.83
C PHE A 46 5.81 0.68 -16.71
N LEU A 47 6.53 0.60 -17.83
CA LEU A 47 7.91 1.07 -17.94
C LEU A 47 7.92 2.58 -18.22
N GLY A 48 8.51 3.36 -17.32
CA GLY A 48 8.63 4.81 -17.45
C GLY A 48 9.75 5.25 -18.39
N PRO A 49 9.81 6.56 -18.72
CA PRO A 49 10.78 7.10 -19.67
C PRO A 49 12.24 7.06 -19.19
N ASP A 50 12.43 6.91 -17.90
CA ASP A 50 13.74 6.83 -17.24
C ASP A 50 14.24 5.38 -17.05
N GLY A 51 13.52 4.41 -17.61
CA GLY A 51 13.87 2.99 -17.53
C GLY A 51 13.53 2.33 -16.19
N PHE A 52 12.78 2.99 -15.33
CA PHE A 52 12.18 2.38 -14.15
C PHE A 52 10.76 1.90 -14.47
N TYR A 53 10.34 0.85 -13.82
CA TYR A 53 8.94 0.45 -13.74
C TYR A 53 8.24 1.25 -12.65
N TYR A 54 7.02 1.67 -12.93
CA TYR A 54 6.15 2.38 -12.00
C TYR A 54 4.90 1.56 -11.75
N PHE A 55 4.47 1.52 -10.51
CA PHE A 55 3.32 0.77 -10.05
C PHE A 55 2.41 1.68 -9.24
N SER A 56 1.15 1.84 -9.65
CA SER A 56 0.10 2.47 -8.87
C SER A 56 -0.81 1.42 -8.25
N ALA A 57 -1.25 1.63 -7.00
CA ALA A 57 -2.13 0.72 -6.28
C ALA A 57 -3.33 1.44 -5.67
N SER A 58 -4.36 0.69 -5.31
CA SER A 58 -5.46 1.19 -4.47
C SER A 58 -4.98 1.49 -3.06
N ASN A 59 -5.58 2.49 -2.44
CA ASN A 59 -5.27 2.88 -1.06
C ASN A 59 -6.53 3.22 -0.24
N PHE A 60 -7.70 3.20 -0.89
CA PHE A 60 -8.99 3.45 -0.27
C PHE A 60 -9.01 4.78 0.49
N HIS A 61 -9.48 4.78 1.73
CA HIS A 61 -9.60 5.97 2.59
C HIS A 61 -8.29 6.43 3.25
N TYR A 62 -7.17 5.72 3.03
CA TYR A 62 -5.87 6.17 3.57
C TYR A 62 -5.32 7.36 2.80
N SER A 63 -4.78 8.33 3.52
CA SER A 63 -4.21 9.58 3.00
C SER A 63 -2.72 9.69 3.34
N PRO A 64 -1.85 10.02 2.35
CA PRO A 64 -2.11 10.27 0.93
C PRO A 64 -2.65 9.06 0.20
N GLY A 65 -3.37 9.27 -0.92
CA GLY A 65 -3.99 8.21 -1.71
C GLY A 65 -3.20 7.80 -2.95
N ALA A 66 -3.49 6.60 -3.48
CA ALA A 66 -2.87 6.04 -4.67
C ALA A 66 -1.34 6.02 -4.59
N PRO A 67 -0.75 5.08 -3.82
CA PRO A 67 0.69 4.95 -3.66
C PRO A 67 1.37 4.63 -4.99
N ILE A 68 2.57 5.18 -5.16
CA ILE A 68 3.43 4.96 -6.32
C ILE A 68 4.68 4.21 -5.87
N LEU A 69 4.87 3.01 -6.41
CA LEU A 69 6.10 2.27 -6.23
C LEU A 69 6.96 2.36 -7.51
N ARG A 70 8.25 2.18 -7.36
CA ARG A 70 9.22 2.21 -8.45
C ARG A 70 10.21 1.05 -8.34
N SER A 71 10.54 0.44 -9.48
CA SER A 71 11.49 -0.68 -9.56
C SER A 71 12.39 -0.57 -10.79
N LYS A 72 13.59 -1.15 -10.72
CA LYS A 72 14.45 -1.36 -11.89
C LYS A 72 14.31 -2.74 -12.50
N ASP A 73 13.77 -3.71 -11.76
CA ASP A 73 13.87 -5.13 -12.09
C ASP A 73 12.55 -5.90 -11.91
N LEU A 74 11.43 -5.24 -11.61
CA LEU A 74 10.11 -5.81 -11.30
C LEU A 74 10.04 -6.60 -9.98
N ILE A 75 11.16 -6.81 -9.30
CA ILE A 75 11.26 -7.63 -8.08
C ILE A 75 11.43 -6.74 -6.84
N ASN A 76 12.30 -5.73 -6.95
CA ASN A 76 12.61 -4.82 -5.86
C ASN A 76 11.89 -3.49 -6.06
N TRP A 77 10.97 -3.17 -5.19
CA TRP A 77 10.09 -2.00 -5.29
C TRP A 77 10.36 -1.00 -4.15
N ASP A 78 10.42 0.27 -4.48
CA ASP A 78 10.50 1.38 -3.54
C ASP A 78 9.19 2.16 -3.57
N LEU A 79 8.55 2.35 -2.42
CA LEU A 79 7.44 3.29 -2.28
C LEU A 79 8.00 4.70 -2.30
N ILE A 80 7.70 5.47 -3.34
CA ILE A 80 8.34 6.78 -3.62
C ILE A 80 7.41 7.97 -3.42
N GLY A 81 6.11 7.76 -3.28
CA GLY A 81 5.12 8.82 -3.14
C GLY A 81 3.70 8.36 -3.40
N HIS A 82 2.82 9.32 -3.62
CA HIS A 82 1.39 9.11 -3.83
C HIS A 82 0.88 10.10 -4.87
N SER A 83 -0.03 9.66 -5.75
CA SER A 83 -0.64 10.53 -6.76
C SER A 83 -1.66 11.51 -6.19
N ILE A 84 -2.22 11.21 -5.01
CA ILE A 84 -3.26 12.02 -4.36
C ILE A 84 -2.73 12.52 -3.02
N PRO A 85 -2.25 13.78 -2.96
CA PRO A 85 -1.65 14.32 -1.72
C PRO A 85 -2.62 14.40 -0.55
N ARG A 86 -3.90 14.66 -0.83
CA ARG A 86 -4.98 14.74 0.14
C ARG A 86 -6.29 14.27 -0.51
N LEU A 87 -7.12 13.56 0.24
CA LEU A 87 -8.40 13.05 -0.23
C LEU A 87 -9.48 14.15 -0.15
N GLU A 88 -9.54 15.02 -1.17
CA GLU A 88 -10.52 16.11 -1.27
C GLU A 88 -11.79 15.66 -2.01
N PHE A 89 -12.46 14.62 -1.47
CA PHE A 89 -13.60 13.96 -2.12
C PHE A 89 -14.88 14.00 -1.28
N GLY A 90 -14.90 14.79 -0.22
CA GLY A 90 -16.04 15.00 0.70
C GLY A 90 -15.62 15.01 2.17
N ASP A 91 -16.53 15.47 3.03
CA ASP A 91 -16.25 15.73 4.46
C ASP A 91 -15.87 14.48 5.23
N GLY A 92 -16.36 13.30 4.84
CA GLY A 92 -16.06 12.04 5.50
C GLY A 92 -14.57 11.69 5.54
N TYR A 93 -13.78 12.25 4.62
CA TYR A 93 -12.32 12.03 4.59
C TYR A 93 -11.58 12.81 5.68
N ASP A 94 -12.19 13.78 6.32
CA ASP A 94 -11.60 14.54 7.43
C ASP A 94 -12.00 13.99 8.82
N LEU A 95 -12.80 12.92 8.89
CA LEU A 95 -13.33 12.33 10.13
C LEU A 95 -13.89 13.41 11.09
N PRO A 96 -14.86 14.23 10.65
CA PRO A 96 -15.35 15.34 11.49
C PRO A 96 -16.11 14.84 12.72
N ASN A 97 -16.71 13.65 12.65
CA ASN A 97 -17.43 13.00 13.74
C ASN A 97 -17.63 11.49 13.43
N SER A 98 -18.22 10.75 14.37
CA SER A 98 -18.46 9.30 14.24
C SER A 98 -19.47 8.90 13.17
N ASN A 99 -20.30 9.83 12.69
CA ASN A 99 -21.36 9.55 11.71
C ASN A 99 -20.94 9.92 10.28
N THR A 100 -19.84 10.63 10.13
CA THR A 100 -19.34 11.12 8.83
C THR A 100 -17.93 10.61 8.60
N ARG A 101 -17.82 9.43 7.97
CA ARG A 101 -16.57 8.70 7.75
C ARG A 101 -16.51 8.15 6.33
N ALA A 102 -15.34 8.10 5.74
CA ALA A 102 -15.12 7.69 4.35
C ALA A 102 -14.51 6.28 4.23
N TYR A 103 -14.69 5.41 5.21
CA TYR A 103 -14.35 4.00 5.07
C TYR A 103 -14.97 3.43 3.80
N ARG A 104 -14.49 2.61 2.99
CA ARG A 104 -14.90 2.21 1.64
C ARG A 104 -14.80 3.29 0.55
N GLY A 105 -14.48 4.53 0.89
CA GLY A 105 -14.25 5.58 -0.09
C GLY A 105 -12.79 5.65 -0.56
N GLY A 106 -12.43 6.74 -1.23
CA GLY A 106 -11.06 7.10 -1.61
C GLY A 106 -10.59 6.53 -2.93
N THR A 107 -9.32 6.08 -2.98
CA THR A 107 -8.68 5.69 -4.22
C THR A 107 -8.75 4.17 -4.43
N TRP A 108 -9.52 3.76 -5.40
CA TRP A 108 -9.69 2.38 -5.87
C TRP A 108 -8.78 2.09 -7.06
N ALA A 109 -9.00 0.98 -7.76
CA ALA A 109 -8.23 0.62 -8.94
C ALA A 109 -8.20 1.77 -9.96
N SER A 110 -7.01 2.22 -10.28
CA SER A 110 -6.73 3.43 -11.02
C SER A 110 -5.56 3.21 -11.98
N SER A 111 -5.25 4.22 -12.78
CA SER A 111 -4.17 4.11 -13.75
C SER A 111 -3.20 5.28 -13.68
N LEU A 112 -1.92 4.98 -13.87
CA LEU A 112 -0.82 5.93 -13.89
C LEU A 112 -0.07 5.83 -15.23
N ARG A 113 0.18 6.96 -15.91
CA ARG A 113 1.00 7.02 -17.12
C ARG A 113 1.82 8.29 -17.18
N TYR A 114 2.97 8.22 -17.83
CA TYR A 114 3.74 9.37 -18.26
C TYR A 114 3.44 9.67 -19.72
N ARG A 115 3.18 10.93 -20.06
CA ARG A 115 2.93 11.39 -21.41
C ARG A 115 4.14 12.14 -21.93
N GLU A 116 4.76 11.59 -22.98
CA GLU A 116 6.02 12.10 -23.52
C GLU A 116 5.88 13.49 -24.17
N SER A 117 4.74 13.76 -24.83
CA SER A 117 4.53 14.99 -25.61
C SER A 117 4.49 16.26 -24.74
N ASN A 118 4.00 16.16 -23.51
CA ASN A 118 3.90 17.30 -22.59
C ASN A 118 4.71 17.13 -21.29
N LYS A 119 5.44 16.00 -21.16
CA LYS A 119 6.29 15.68 -20.01
C LYS A 119 5.55 15.64 -18.67
N LEU A 120 4.28 15.23 -18.69
CA LEU A 120 3.45 15.12 -17.50
C LEU A 120 3.12 13.67 -17.17
N TRP A 121 3.06 13.41 -15.87
CA TRP A 121 2.45 12.23 -15.30
C TRP A 121 0.96 12.45 -15.15
N TYR A 122 0.17 11.44 -15.48
CA TYR A 122 -1.29 11.42 -15.35
C TYR A 122 -1.68 10.27 -14.43
N TRP A 123 -2.45 10.57 -13.41
CA TRP A 123 -3.22 9.59 -12.66
C TRP A 123 -4.70 9.82 -12.96
N ILE A 124 -5.42 8.74 -13.31
CA ILE A 124 -6.87 8.75 -13.52
C ILE A 124 -7.49 7.68 -12.64
N GLY A 125 -8.51 8.05 -11.87
CA GLY A 125 -9.21 7.12 -10.99
C GLY A 125 -10.59 7.60 -10.60
N CYS A 126 -11.50 6.65 -10.39
CA CYS A 126 -12.82 6.90 -9.83
C CYS A 126 -12.74 6.93 -8.30
N THR A 127 -13.47 7.85 -7.69
CA THR A 127 -13.63 7.96 -6.25
C THR A 127 -15.10 7.92 -5.87
N ASN A 128 -15.41 7.31 -4.71
CA ASN A 128 -16.77 7.21 -4.18
C ASN A 128 -17.79 6.57 -5.15
N PHE A 129 -17.33 5.83 -6.18
CA PHE A 129 -18.15 5.23 -7.25
C PHE A 129 -18.96 6.22 -8.13
N TRP A 130 -18.64 7.53 -8.05
CA TRP A 130 -19.40 8.56 -8.76
C TRP A 130 -18.56 9.49 -9.61
N ASN A 131 -17.34 9.81 -9.18
CA ASN A 131 -16.52 10.85 -9.81
C ASN A 131 -15.19 10.30 -10.28
N THR A 132 -14.81 10.63 -11.51
CA THR A 132 -13.50 10.33 -12.06
C THR A 132 -12.65 11.58 -12.11
N TRP A 133 -11.48 11.51 -11.52
CA TRP A 133 -10.54 12.62 -11.45
C TRP A 133 -9.29 12.35 -12.27
N VAL A 134 -8.76 13.42 -12.84
CA VAL A 134 -7.42 13.46 -13.42
C VAL A 134 -6.54 14.28 -12.50
N PHE A 135 -5.44 13.66 -12.05
CA PHE A 135 -4.35 14.39 -11.39
C PHE A 135 -3.14 14.37 -12.30
N THR A 136 -2.39 15.47 -12.33
CA THR A 136 -1.18 15.59 -13.13
C THR A 136 0.00 16.09 -12.30
N SER A 137 1.21 15.70 -12.72
CA SER A 137 2.44 16.12 -12.08
C SER A 137 3.61 16.15 -13.07
N PRO A 138 4.60 17.06 -12.90
CA PRO A 138 5.85 17.00 -13.65
C PRO A 138 6.80 15.86 -13.20
N SER A 139 6.55 15.26 -12.04
CA SER A 139 7.37 14.20 -11.46
C SER A 139 6.49 13.11 -10.84
N PRO A 140 6.91 11.84 -10.82
CA PRO A 140 6.16 10.78 -10.14
C PRO A 140 6.07 11.00 -8.61
N THR A 141 6.98 11.77 -8.04
CA THR A 141 6.98 12.13 -6.63
C THR A 141 6.24 13.45 -6.33
N GLY A 142 5.62 14.07 -7.34
CA GLY A 142 4.88 15.31 -7.20
C GLY A 142 5.67 16.57 -7.60
N PRO A 143 5.12 17.77 -7.38
CA PRO A 143 3.80 17.99 -6.77
C PRO A 143 2.64 17.60 -7.69
N TRP A 144 1.73 16.79 -7.18
CA TRP A 144 0.52 16.38 -7.87
C TRP A 144 -0.58 17.43 -7.71
N LYS A 145 -1.33 17.67 -8.80
CA LYS A 145 -2.43 18.64 -8.82
C LYS A 145 -3.68 17.99 -9.43
N LYS A 146 -4.83 18.23 -8.83
CA LYS A 146 -6.14 17.92 -9.38
C LYS A 146 -6.35 18.77 -10.63
N ALA A 147 -6.38 18.14 -11.79
CA ALA A 147 -6.41 18.84 -13.10
C ALA A 147 -7.81 18.92 -13.68
N ALA A 148 -8.59 17.82 -13.61
CA ALA A 148 -9.93 17.76 -14.20
C ALA A 148 -10.80 16.70 -13.52
N GLN A 149 -12.11 16.76 -13.84
CA GLN A 149 -13.08 15.70 -13.65
C GLN A 149 -13.51 15.18 -15.02
N LEU A 150 -13.44 13.86 -15.22
CA LEU A 150 -13.92 13.20 -16.45
C LEU A 150 -15.36 12.75 -16.31
N GLY A 151 -16.01 12.64 -17.47
CA GLY A 151 -17.42 12.26 -17.56
C GLY A 151 -18.37 13.38 -17.17
N THR A 152 -19.61 13.31 -17.65
CA THR A 152 -20.67 14.24 -17.29
C THR A 152 -21.61 13.61 -16.27
N GLY A 153 -22.03 14.39 -15.27
CA GLY A 153 -23.09 13.96 -14.36
C GLY A 153 -22.71 12.84 -13.37
N GLY A 154 -21.43 12.74 -12.98
CA GLY A 154 -21.00 11.77 -11.97
C GLY A 154 -20.69 10.39 -12.54
N THR A 155 -20.00 10.30 -13.67
CA THR A 155 -19.57 9.03 -14.26
C THR A 155 -18.31 8.50 -13.57
N CYS A 156 -18.42 7.28 -13.05
CA CYS A 156 -17.27 6.54 -12.54
C CYS A 156 -16.58 5.77 -13.67
N TYR A 157 -15.34 6.09 -13.96
CA TYR A 157 -14.46 5.26 -14.79
C TYR A 157 -13.92 4.13 -13.92
N TYR A 158 -14.82 3.20 -13.60
CA TYR A 158 -14.56 2.10 -12.68
C TYR A 158 -13.42 1.22 -13.19
N ASP A 159 -12.46 0.93 -12.35
CA ASP A 159 -11.30 0.07 -12.63
C ASP A 159 -10.62 0.41 -13.96
N ASN A 160 -10.21 1.65 -14.12
CA ASN A 160 -9.78 2.15 -15.41
C ASN A 160 -8.32 1.82 -15.77
N GLY A 161 -8.04 1.89 -17.08
CA GLY A 161 -6.70 1.75 -17.65
C GLY A 161 -6.44 2.80 -18.73
N ILE A 162 -5.33 3.54 -18.63
CA ILE A 162 -4.92 4.55 -19.61
C ILE A 162 -4.05 3.89 -20.69
N LEU A 163 -4.34 4.19 -21.95
CA LEU A 163 -3.45 4.01 -23.09
C LEU A 163 -3.11 5.39 -23.67
N ILE A 164 -1.83 5.67 -23.89
CA ILE A 164 -1.35 6.76 -24.74
C ILE A 164 -0.86 6.11 -26.01
N ASP A 165 -1.55 6.38 -27.12
CA ASP A 165 -1.27 5.76 -28.41
C ASP A 165 -0.05 6.37 -29.12
N ASP A 166 0.41 5.76 -30.20
CA ASP A 166 1.59 6.20 -30.97
C ASP A 166 1.41 7.60 -31.57
N ASP A 167 0.18 8.02 -31.82
CA ASP A 167 -0.18 9.36 -32.31
C ASP A 167 -0.47 10.36 -31.19
N ASP A 168 -0.14 10.00 -29.94
CA ASP A 168 -0.38 10.78 -28.72
C ASP A 168 -1.86 10.90 -28.30
N THR A 169 -2.77 10.18 -28.95
CA THR A 169 -4.18 10.10 -28.51
C THR A 169 -4.27 9.33 -27.20
N MET A 170 -4.97 9.89 -26.22
CA MET A 170 -5.22 9.22 -24.93
C MET A 170 -6.55 8.50 -24.96
N TYR A 171 -6.55 7.23 -24.59
CA TYR A 171 -7.72 6.40 -24.37
C TYR A 171 -7.78 5.95 -22.91
N VAL A 172 -9.00 5.81 -22.40
CA VAL A 172 -9.26 5.21 -21.08
C VAL A 172 -10.28 4.11 -21.24
N VAL A 173 -9.89 2.87 -20.94
CA VAL A 173 -10.83 1.75 -20.81
C VAL A 173 -11.35 1.71 -19.37
N TYR A 174 -12.65 1.44 -19.17
CA TYR A 174 -13.27 1.44 -17.85
C TYR A 174 -14.62 0.73 -17.84
N GLY A 175 -15.11 0.48 -16.65
CA GLY A 175 -16.47 -0.02 -16.42
C GLY A 175 -16.49 -1.38 -15.75
N SER A 176 -17.66 -1.76 -15.28
CA SER A 176 -17.99 -3.07 -14.73
C SER A 176 -19.08 -3.66 -15.60
N ASN A 177 -18.95 -4.92 -16.02
CA ASN A 177 -19.85 -5.65 -16.91
C ASN A 177 -19.98 -5.08 -18.33
N ASN A 178 -20.27 -3.80 -18.45
CA ASN A 178 -20.30 -3.04 -19.71
C ASN A 178 -19.04 -2.20 -19.81
N VAL A 179 -17.99 -2.76 -20.42
CA VAL A 179 -16.71 -2.09 -20.57
C VAL A 179 -16.76 -1.10 -21.72
N ARG A 180 -16.29 0.10 -21.46
CA ARG A 180 -16.25 1.22 -22.40
C ARG A 180 -14.83 1.66 -22.64
N VAL A 181 -14.59 2.26 -23.80
CA VAL A 181 -13.39 3.03 -24.12
C VAL A 181 -13.78 4.47 -24.36
N SER A 182 -13.15 5.40 -23.64
CA SER A 182 -13.23 6.83 -23.92
C SER A 182 -11.96 7.30 -24.60
N GLN A 183 -12.11 8.11 -25.63
CA GLN A 183 -11.05 8.94 -26.19
C GLN A 183 -11.07 10.28 -25.47
N LEU A 184 -9.94 10.73 -24.98
CA LEU A 184 -9.80 12.02 -24.31
C LEU A 184 -9.41 13.12 -25.29
N SER A 185 -9.64 14.37 -24.87
CA SER A 185 -9.18 15.57 -25.54
C SER A 185 -7.65 15.61 -25.66
N LYS A 186 -7.14 16.50 -26.52
CA LYS A 186 -5.71 16.63 -26.78
C LYS A 186 -4.87 16.89 -25.53
N ASP A 187 -5.43 17.52 -24.50
CA ASP A 187 -4.77 17.75 -23.22
C ASP A 187 -4.99 16.61 -22.21
N GLY A 188 -5.84 15.61 -22.55
CA GLY A 188 -6.16 14.49 -21.67
C GLY A 188 -7.11 14.83 -20.51
N LEU A 189 -7.80 16.00 -20.56
CA LEU A 189 -8.56 16.53 -19.43
C LEU A 189 -10.08 16.49 -19.62
N SER A 190 -10.57 16.07 -20.80
CA SER A 190 -12.00 15.91 -21.05
C SER A 190 -12.27 14.73 -21.98
N GLU A 191 -13.49 14.19 -21.91
CA GLU A 191 -13.97 13.14 -22.81
C GLU A 191 -14.41 13.74 -24.14
N VAL A 192 -13.94 13.18 -25.25
CA VAL A 192 -14.36 13.55 -26.62
C VAL A 192 -15.39 12.55 -27.14
N LYS A 193 -15.14 11.26 -26.90
CA LYS A 193 -15.98 10.17 -27.38
C LYS A 193 -15.91 9.01 -26.39
N SER A 194 -17.05 8.36 -26.13
CA SER A 194 -17.09 7.11 -25.36
C SER A 194 -17.96 6.09 -26.06
N GLN A 195 -17.52 4.84 -26.10
CA GLN A 195 -18.23 3.73 -26.73
C GLN A 195 -18.11 2.48 -25.86
N GLN A 196 -19.21 1.76 -25.69
CA GLN A 196 -19.18 0.40 -25.13
C GLN A 196 -18.50 -0.53 -26.14
N VAL A 197 -17.52 -1.28 -25.68
CA VAL A 197 -16.70 -2.17 -26.52
C VAL A 197 -16.82 -3.62 -26.13
N LEU A 198 -17.09 -3.92 -24.84
CA LEU A 198 -17.24 -5.26 -24.31
C LEU A 198 -18.48 -5.36 -23.42
N ASN A 199 -18.97 -6.58 -23.29
CA ASN A 199 -20.06 -6.92 -22.38
C ASN A 199 -19.80 -8.32 -21.80
N ASN A 200 -19.97 -8.49 -20.51
CA ASN A 200 -19.75 -9.76 -19.80
C ASN A 200 -20.60 -10.91 -20.37
N THR A 201 -21.84 -10.64 -20.77
CA THR A 201 -22.74 -11.67 -21.32
C THR A 201 -22.26 -12.23 -22.65
N SER A 202 -21.44 -11.48 -23.42
CA SER A 202 -20.89 -11.93 -24.71
C SER A 202 -19.94 -13.13 -24.57
N ILE A 203 -19.39 -13.35 -23.40
CA ILE A 203 -18.50 -14.49 -23.07
C ILE A 203 -19.09 -15.39 -21.98
N GLY A 204 -20.33 -15.11 -21.52
CA GLY A 204 -21.04 -15.95 -20.57
C GLY A 204 -20.47 -15.89 -19.15
N VAL A 205 -19.98 -14.72 -18.69
CA VAL A 205 -19.46 -14.51 -17.32
C VAL A 205 -20.35 -13.54 -16.55
N ASP A 206 -20.29 -13.62 -15.22
CA ASP A 206 -21.14 -12.82 -14.33
C ASP A 206 -20.57 -11.43 -14.04
N GLY A 207 -19.28 -11.19 -14.31
CA GLY A 207 -18.62 -9.92 -14.06
C GLY A 207 -17.41 -9.68 -14.96
N LEU A 208 -17.13 -8.40 -15.25
CA LEU A 208 -15.89 -7.94 -15.85
C LEU A 208 -15.47 -6.64 -15.16
N GLU A 209 -14.26 -6.59 -14.63
CA GLU A 209 -13.67 -5.40 -14.01
C GLU A 209 -12.13 -5.39 -14.18
N GLY A 210 -11.38 -4.55 -13.46
CA GLY A 210 -9.91 -4.57 -13.48
C GLY A 210 -9.28 -4.19 -14.82
N ASN A 211 -9.86 -3.22 -15.53
CA ASN A 211 -9.52 -2.93 -16.93
C ASN A 211 -8.11 -2.34 -17.09
N ARG A 212 -7.38 -2.82 -18.12
CA ARG A 212 -6.13 -2.22 -18.60
C ARG A 212 -6.13 -2.21 -20.13
N MET A 213 -5.48 -1.24 -20.75
CA MET A 213 -5.44 -1.12 -22.21
C MET A 213 -4.02 -0.94 -22.71
N TYR A 214 -3.71 -1.63 -23.82
CA TYR A 214 -2.38 -1.64 -24.44
C TYR A 214 -2.47 -1.56 -25.94
N LYS A 215 -1.40 -1.02 -26.58
CA LYS A 215 -1.12 -1.22 -28.00
C LYS A 215 0.18 -2.00 -28.13
N ILE A 216 0.12 -3.18 -28.73
CA ILE A 216 1.24 -4.11 -28.84
C ILE A 216 1.32 -4.59 -30.28
N ASN A 217 2.44 -4.33 -30.95
CA ASN A 217 2.65 -4.70 -32.35
C ASN A 217 1.51 -4.24 -33.29
N GLY A 218 1.00 -3.02 -33.07
CA GLY A 218 -0.07 -2.42 -33.87
C GLY A 218 -1.49 -2.90 -33.54
N GLN A 219 -1.65 -3.83 -32.60
CA GLN A 219 -2.92 -4.36 -32.13
C GLN A 219 -3.30 -3.74 -30.78
N TYR A 220 -4.59 -3.49 -30.57
CA TYR A 220 -5.13 -3.04 -29.28
C TYR A 220 -5.53 -4.23 -28.43
N TYR A 221 -5.14 -4.18 -27.16
CA TYR A 221 -5.49 -5.20 -26.18
C TYR A 221 -6.19 -4.56 -24.99
N ILE A 222 -7.24 -5.22 -24.50
CA ILE A 222 -7.85 -4.93 -23.20
C ILE A 222 -7.65 -6.15 -22.32
N LEU A 223 -7.17 -5.90 -21.11
CA LEU A 223 -7.08 -6.89 -20.04
C LEU A 223 -8.16 -6.55 -19.01
N ASN A 224 -8.90 -7.52 -18.57
CA ASN A 224 -9.80 -7.41 -17.41
C ASN A 224 -9.98 -8.76 -16.73
N ASP A 225 -10.69 -8.78 -15.62
CA ASP A 225 -10.93 -10.00 -14.87
C ASP A 225 -12.42 -10.26 -14.64
N ASP A 226 -12.71 -11.54 -14.40
CA ASP A 226 -13.95 -12.03 -13.81
C ASP A 226 -13.64 -12.43 -12.36
N PRO A 227 -13.98 -11.59 -11.38
CA PRO A 227 -13.64 -11.85 -9.98
C PRO A 227 -14.34 -13.09 -9.42
N ASN A 228 -15.54 -13.43 -9.94
CA ASN A 228 -16.31 -14.59 -9.48
C ASN A 228 -15.67 -15.92 -9.89
N ALA A 229 -14.99 -15.94 -11.05
CA ALA A 229 -14.31 -17.12 -11.57
C ALA A 229 -12.79 -17.09 -11.34
N SER A 230 -12.23 -16.07 -10.67
CA SER A 230 -10.80 -15.81 -10.56
C SER A 230 -10.10 -15.98 -11.92
N ALA A 231 -10.64 -15.29 -12.93
CA ALA A 231 -10.22 -15.41 -14.32
C ALA A 231 -9.76 -14.06 -14.87
N THR A 232 -8.65 -14.05 -15.59
CA THR A 232 -8.18 -12.91 -16.36
C THR A 232 -8.46 -13.13 -17.83
N TRP A 233 -9.17 -12.19 -18.44
CA TRP A 233 -9.48 -12.17 -19.86
C TRP A 233 -8.58 -11.19 -20.59
N ILE A 234 -8.22 -11.54 -21.82
CA ILE A 234 -7.50 -10.68 -22.76
C ILE A 234 -8.30 -10.58 -24.05
N TRP A 235 -8.47 -9.36 -24.52
CA TRP A 235 -9.23 -9.02 -25.71
C TRP A 235 -8.30 -8.36 -26.71
N LYS A 236 -8.45 -8.68 -27.99
CA LYS A 236 -7.61 -8.17 -29.08
C LYS A 236 -8.45 -7.59 -30.21
N SER A 237 -8.03 -6.45 -30.78
CA SER A 237 -8.65 -5.76 -31.92
C SER A 237 -7.63 -4.98 -32.74
N ASP A 238 -7.98 -4.70 -33.99
CA ASP A 238 -7.25 -3.77 -34.86
C ASP A 238 -7.61 -2.29 -34.60
N ASN A 239 -8.65 -2.05 -33.79
CA ASN A 239 -9.17 -0.71 -33.54
C ASN A 239 -9.43 -0.52 -32.04
N PRO A 240 -9.13 0.66 -31.45
CA PRO A 240 -9.34 0.91 -30.01
C PRO A 240 -10.82 0.77 -29.57
N PHE A 241 -11.75 0.92 -30.51
CA PHE A 241 -13.19 0.75 -30.27
C PHE A 241 -13.75 -0.62 -30.71
N GLY A 242 -12.89 -1.57 -31.02
CA GLY A 242 -13.27 -2.92 -31.41
C GLY A 242 -13.63 -3.07 -32.90
N PRO A 243 -14.21 -4.21 -33.31
CA PRO A 243 -14.64 -5.32 -32.46
C PRO A 243 -13.46 -6.11 -31.88
N TYR A 244 -13.64 -6.64 -30.68
CA TYR A 244 -12.65 -7.40 -29.96
C TYR A 244 -12.90 -8.92 -30.00
N LYS A 245 -11.82 -9.70 -30.07
CA LYS A 245 -11.83 -11.17 -29.87
C LYS A 245 -11.22 -11.47 -28.50
N SER A 246 -11.75 -12.43 -27.77
CA SER A 246 -11.35 -12.75 -26.40
C SER A 246 -10.65 -14.09 -26.26
N LYS A 247 -9.80 -14.19 -25.21
CA LYS A 247 -9.21 -15.44 -24.73
C LYS A 247 -8.94 -15.32 -23.22
N ASN A 248 -8.94 -16.43 -22.49
CA ASN A 248 -8.44 -16.43 -21.13
C ASN A 248 -6.91 -16.35 -21.12
N LEU A 249 -6.34 -15.49 -20.31
CA LEU A 249 -4.92 -15.48 -19.96
C LEU A 249 -4.64 -16.44 -18.79
N ALA A 250 -5.50 -16.39 -17.77
CA ALA A 250 -5.45 -17.27 -16.61
C ALA A 250 -6.88 -17.50 -16.10
N LYS A 251 -7.20 -18.69 -15.61
CA LYS A 251 -8.49 -19.03 -15.01
C LYS A 251 -8.32 -20.13 -13.97
N GLY A 252 -8.67 -19.83 -12.71
CA GLY A 252 -8.63 -20.81 -11.63
C GLY A 252 -7.26 -21.46 -11.46
N VAL A 253 -6.17 -20.74 -11.69
CA VAL A 253 -4.81 -21.28 -11.59
C VAL A 253 -4.42 -21.48 -10.13
N THR A 254 -3.69 -22.55 -9.82
CA THR A 254 -3.12 -22.77 -8.48
C THR A 254 -2.30 -21.54 -8.07
N PRO A 255 -2.55 -20.96 -6.89
CA PRO A 255 -1.81 -19.78 -6.43
C PRO A 255 -0.36 -20.09 -6.08
N PRO A 256 0.53 -19.08 -6.11
CA PRO A 256 1.94 -19.25 -5.76
C PRO A 256 2.17 -19.34 -4.25
N LEU A 257 1.20 -18.92 -3.44
CA LEU A 257 1.25 -18.91 -1.99
C LEU A 257 0.16 -19.83 -1.42
N SER A 258 0.54 -20.70 -0.49
CA SER A 258 -0.41 -21.55 0.23
C SER A 258 -1.43 -20.70 1.00
N GLY A 259 -2.73 -21.03 0.84
CA GLY A 259 -3.83 -20.26 1.43
C GLY A 259 -4.18 -18.97 0.69
N GLY A 260 -3.48 -18.64 -0.39
CA GLY A 260 -3.86 -17.57 -1.30
C GLY A 260 -4.91 -18.04 -2.32
N ASN A 261 -5.57 -17.08 -2.98
CA ASN A 261 -6.49 -17.36 -4.09
C ASN A 261 -5.75 -17.31 -5.43
N SER A 262 -6.36 -17.90 -6.46
CA SER A 262 -5.87 -17.81 -7.84
C SER A 262 -5.65 -16.35 -8.24
N PRO A 263 -4.44 -15.94 -8.70
CA PRO A 263 -4.20 -14.58 -9.13
C PRO A 263 -5.04 -14.21 -10.35
N HIS A 264 -5.64 -13.04 -10.29
CA HIS A 264 -6.42 -12.42 -11.36
C HIS A 264 -6.31 -10.90 -11.25
N GLN A 265 -6.72 -10.16 -12.29
CA GLN A 265 -6.50 -8.72 -12.42
C GLN A 265 -5.00 -8.33 -12.39
N GLY A 266 -4.58 -7.43 -13.24
CA GLY A 266 -3.18 -6.98 -13.22
C GLY A 266 -2.73 -6.33 -14.52
N SER A 267 -1.42 -6.36 -14.75
CA SER A 267 -0.76 -5.62 -15.83
C SER A 267 0.17 -6.49 -16.66
N LEU A 268 0.15 -6.29 -17.99
CA LEU A 268 1.15 -6.83 -18.91
C LEU A 268 2.34 -5.88 -18.99
N ILE A 269 3.54 -6.43 -18.89
CA ILE A 269 4.77 -5.65 -18.80
C ILE A 269 5.81 -6.23 -19.76
N LYS A 270 6.37 -5.37 -20.61
CA LYS A 270 7.52 -5.72 -21.45
C LYS A 270 8.80 -5.16 -20.86
N THR A 271 9.83 -5.99 -20.72
CA THR A 271 11.15 -5.52 -20.31
C THR A 271 11.94 -4.93 -21.48
N PRO A 272 12.96 -4.11 -21.24
CA PRO A 272 13.87 -3.65 -22.30
C PRO A 272 14.59 -4.78 -23.03
N ALA A 273 14.77 -5.94 -22.39
CA ALA A 273 15.33 -7.16 -22.99
C ALA A 273 14.33 -7.91 -23.88
N GLY A 274 13.06 -7.46 -23.94
CA GLY A 274 12.01 -8.07 -24.75
C GLY A 274 11.24 -9.20 -24.06
N GLU A 275 11.53 -9.49 -22.82
CA GLU A 275 10.78 -10.45 -22.00
C GLU A 275 9.42 -9.86 -21.62
N TRP A 276 8.42 -10.72 -21.47
CA TRP A 276 7.09 -10.32 -21.07
C TRP A 276 6.66 -10.96 -19.76
N TYR A 277 6.01 -10.17 -18.93
CA TYR A 277 5.49 -10.58 -17.63
C TYR A 277 4.03 -10.16 -17.46
N PHE A 278 3.32 -10.93 -16.66
CA PHE A 278 2.02 -10.59 -16.09
C PHE A 278 2.20 -10.40 -14.58
N MET A 279 1.98 -9.18 -14.11
CA MET A 279 1.92 -8.87 -12.69
C MET A 279 0.46 -8.85 -12.27
N SER A 280 0.15 -9.63 -11.25
CA SER A 280 -1.19 -9.74 -10.67
C SER A 280 -1.07 -9.67 -9.14
N PHE A 281 -2.09 -10.07 -8.42
CA PHE A 281 -2.02 -10.26 -6.97
C PHE A 281 -2.81 -11.50 -6.55
N THR A 282 -2.40 -12.10 -5.42
CA THR A 282 -3.15 -13.17 -4.76
C THR A 282 -3.82 -12.62 -3.50
N TRP A 283 -5.07 -13.01 -3.27
CA TRP A 283 -5.79 -12.68 -2.04
C TRP A 283 -5.30 -13.60 -0.93
N ALA A 284 -4.66 -13.05 0.08
CA ALA A 284 -3.95 -13.79 1.13
C ALA A 284 -4.20 -13.17 2.51
N TYR A 285 -5.48 -12.94 2.86
CA TYR A 285 -5.83 -12.35 4.16
C TYR A 285 -5.41 -13.25 5.34
N PRO A 286 -4.95 -12.65 6.44
CA PRO A 286 -5.03 -11.22 6.80
C PRO A 286 -3.92 -10.32 6.24
N ALA A 287 -2.93 -10.85 5.47
CA ALA A 287 -1.85 -10.07 4.86
C ALA A 287 -2.34 -9.14 3.73
N GLY A 288 -3.50 -9.42 3.12
CA GLY A 288 -4.11 -8.62 2.08
C GLY A 288 -3.96 -9.18 0.67
N ARG A 289 -3.91 -8.31 -0.32
CA ARG A 289 -3.75 -8.64 -1.74
C ARG A 289 -2.29 -8.42 -2.15
N LEU A 290 -1.55 -9.53 -2.26
CA LEU A 290 -0.10 -9.54 -2.39
C LEU A 290 0.32 -9.61 -3.85
N PRO A 291 1.13 -8.67 -4.36
CA PRO A 291 1.61 -8.68 -5.75
C PRO A 291 2.43 -9.93 -6.09
N VAL A 292 2.09 -10.55 -7.21
CA VAL A 292 2.76 -11.73 -7.76
C VAL A 292 3.14 -11.49 -9.22
N LEU A 293 4.22 -12.11 -9.68
CA LEU A 293 4.75 -11.94 -11.02
C LEU A 293 4.93 -13.30 -11.70
N ALA A 294 4.53 -13.40 -12.97
CA ALA A 294 4.82 -14.56 -13.79
C ALA A 294 5.26 -14.16 -15.20
N PRO A 295 6.19 -14.88 -15.83
CA PRO A 295 6.48 -14.66 -17.23
C PRO A 295 5.29 -15.11 -18.09
N ILE A 296 5.13 -14.45 -19.25
CA ILE A 296 4.21 -14.87 -20.31
C ILE A 296 4.96 -15.06 -21.61
N ARG A 297 4.38 -15.83 -22.50
CA ARG A 297 4.81 -15.97 -23.89
C ARG A 297 3.66 -15.63 -24.82
N TRP A 298 3.97 -15.18 -26.01
CA TRP A 298 2.98 -14.91 -27.05
C TRP A 298 2.71 -16.19 -27.87
N GLY A 299 1.45 -16.53 -28.07
CA GLY A 299 1.03 -17.61 -28.96
C GLY A 299 1.03 -17.13 -30.43
N ASP A 300 0.98 -18.10 -31.35
CA ASP A 300 0.90 -17.83 -32.79
C ASP A 300 -0.36 -17.09 -33.21
N ASP A 301 -1.42 -17.16 -32.38
CA ASP A 301 -2.67 -16.43 -32.53
C ASP A 301 -2.59 -14.96 -32.06
N GLY A 302 -1.42 -14.55 -31.53
CA GLY A 302 -1.16 -13.21 -31.02
C GLY A 302 -1.82 -12.93 -29.67
N PHE A 303 -2.17 -13.96 -28.89
CA PHE A 303 -2.60 -13.80 -27.50
C PHE A 303 -1.48 -14.21 -26.53
N PRO A 304 -1.38 -13.54 -25.37
CA PRO A 304 -0.43 -13.96 -24.34
C PRO A 304 -0.89 -15.26 -23.65
N VAL A 305 0.07 -16.04 -23.22
CA VAL A 305 -0.13 -17.30 -22.50
C VAL A 305 0.73 -17.29 -21.24
N LEU A 306 0.12 -17.54 -20.08
CA LEU A 306 0.83 -17.65 -18.81
C LEU A 306 1.85 -18.79 -18.85
N VAL A 307 3.08 -18.54 -18.40
CA VAL A 307 4.06 -19.59 -18.15
C VAL A 307 3.79 -20.16 -16.77
N THR A 308 3.32 -21.40 -16.71
CA THR A 308 3.01 -22.06 -15.44
C THR A 308 4.27 -22.58 -14.76
N GLY A 309 4.25 -22.62 -13.43
CA GLY A 309 5.28 -23.26 -12.61
C GLY A 309 5.16 -24.78 -12.60
N ALA A 310 6.03 -25.43 -11.83
CA ALA A 310 6.06 -26.89 -11.70
C ALA A 310 4.76 -27.50 -11.15
N ASN A 311 3.95 -26.72 -10.45
CA ASN A 311 2.64 -27.12 -9.92
C ASN A 311 1.50 -27.05 -10.98
N GLY A 312 1.81 -26.69 -12.22
CA GLY A 312 0.83 -26.49 -13.30
C GLY A 312 0.00 -25.20 -13.16
N GLY A 313 0.26 -24.39 -12.15
CA GLY A 313 -0.39 -23.12 -11.87
C GLY A 313 0.58 -21.94 -11.89
N TRP A 314 0.30 -20.92 -11.10
CA TRP A 314 1.22 -19.80 -10.90
C TRP A 314 2.42 -20.27 -10.08
N GLY A 315 3.63 -20.10 -10.58
CA GLY A 315 4.84 -20.61 -9.90
C GLY A 315 5.14 -19.86 -8.60
N ALA A 316 5.52 -20.58 -7.55
CA ALA A 316 6.07 -19.97 -6.34
C ALA A 316 7.39 -19.25 -6.60
N SER A 317 8.11 -19.64 -7.67
CA SER A 317 9.33 -18.97 -8.12
C SER A 317 9.49 -19.07 -9.63
N TYR A 318 10.23 -18.12 -10.20
CA TYR A 318 10.63 -18.09 -11.61
C TYR A 318 12.04 -17.51 -11.74
N PRO A 319 12.74 -17.74 -12.87
CA PRO A 319 14.00 -17.08 -13.17
C PRO A 319 13.89 -15.55 -13.08
N LEU A 320 14.94 -14.93 -12.59
CA LEU A 320 15.01 -13.45 -12.48
C LEU A 320 14.84 -12.81 -13.85
N PRO A 321 14.12 -11.66 -13.94
CA PRO A 321 14.12 -10.84 -15.14
C PRO A 321 15.54 -10.41 -15.53
N SER A 322 15.81 -10.32 -16.83
CA SER A 322 17.09 -9.85 -17.35
C SER A 322 17.46 -8.48 -16.77
N GLY A 323 18.67 -8.36 -16.26
CA GLY A 323 19.16 -7.14 -15.61
C GLY A 323 18.90 -7.03 -14.11
N SER A 324 18.14 -7.96 -13.51
CA SER A 324 18.01 -8.02 -12.05
C SER A 324 19.33 -8.44 -11.41
N ASN A 325 19.63 -7.84 -10.25
CA ASN A 325 20.84 -8.16 -9.48
C ASN A 325 20.66 -9.34 -8.53
N GLY A 326 19.45 -9.91 -8.44
CA GLY A 326 19.13 -11.05 -7.58
C GLY A 326 19.13 -10.75 -6.08
N LEU A 327 19.20 -9.48 -5.70
CA LEU A 327 19.05 -9.05 -4.32
C LEU A 327 17.57 -8.91 -3.99
N THR A 328 17.16 -9.29 -2.78
CA THR A 328 15.80 -9.09 -2.29
C THR A 328 15.78 -7.90 -1.35
N LYS A 329 14.83 -6.99 -1.55
CA LYS A 329 14.67 -5.83 -0.68
C LYS A 329 14.26 -6.25 0.74
N ASN A 330 14.97 -5.73 1.72
CA ASN A 330 14.54 -5.76 3.11
C ASN A 330 13.62 -4.55 3.38
N TRP A 331 12.36 -4.80 3.73
CA TRP A 331 11.39 -3.77 4.11
C TRP A 331 11.49 -3.36 5.58
N GLY A 332 12.22 -4.16 6.40
CA GLY A 332 12.45 -3.84 7.80
C GLY A 332 13.31 -2.60 7.97
N ARG A 333 12.82 -1.64 8.76
CA ARG A 333 13.55 -0.40 9.03
C ARG A 333 13.09 0.25 10.32
N THR A 334 13.94 1.14 10.84
CA THR A 334 13.58 2.05 11.94
C THR A 334 13.44 3.46 11.42
N ASP A 335 12.27 4.04 11.58
CA ASP A 335 12.03 5.46 11.37
C ASP A 335 12.15 6.21 12.70
N ARG A 336 12.91 7.30 12.71
CA ARG A 336 13.11 8.20 13.86
C ARG A 336 12.44 9.55 13.64
N PHE A 337 11.63 9.67 12.58
CA PHE A 337 10.90 10.87 12.19
C PHE A 337 11.82 12.10 12.13
N GLN A 338 12.91 11.96 11.39
CA GLN A 338 13.87 13.03 11.15
C GLN A 338 13.37 13.96 10.04
N GLY A 339 13.80 15.24 10.08
CA GLY A 339 13.38 16.23 9.09
C GLY A 339 12.03 16.87 9.45
N THR A 340 11.24 17.23 8.44
CA THR A 340 9.98 18.00 8.57
C THR A 340 8.80 17.34 7.86
N SER A 341 8.98 16.20 7.23
CA SER A 341 7.96 15.46 6.51
C SER A 341 8.01 13.98 6.83
N LEU A 342 6.88 13.30 6.72
CA LEU A 342 6.80 11.84 6.80
C LEU A 342 7.45 11.20 5.57
N ASP A 343 8.08 10.06 5.80
CA ASP A 343 8.46 9.17 4.71
C ASP A 343 7.22 8.66 3.97
N PRO A 344 7.26 8.43 2.63
CA PRO A 344 6.12 7.94 1.86
C PRO A 344 5.47 6.64 2.34
N SER A 345 6.15 5.84 3.17
CA SER A 345 5.57 4.62 3.76
C SER A 345 4.52 4.87 4.84
N TRP A 346 4.38 6.13 5.28
CA TRP A 346 3.38 6.52 6.25
C TRP A 346 2.12 7.03 5.56
N GLU A 347 0.98 6.52 6.00
CA GLU A 347 -0.34 6.89 5.50
C GLU A 347 -1.30 7.06 6.69
N TRP A 348 -2.01 8.17 6.71
CA TRP A 348 -3.00 8.45 7.74
C TRP A 348 -4.30 7.66 7.51
N ASN A 349 -4.94 7.22 8.56
CA ASN A 349 -6.33 6.77 8.49
C ASN A 349 -7.22 7.99 8.23
N HIS A 350 -7.64 8.20 6.97
CA HIS A 350 -8.26 9.44 6.47
C HIS A 350 -7.28 10.63 6.39
N ASN A 351 -7.79 11.83 6.12
CA ASN A 351 -6.96 13.03 6.09
C ASN A 351 -6.56 13.48 7.50
N PRO A 352 -5.31 13.80 7.76
CA PRO A 352 -4.91 14.32 9.05
C PRO A 352 -5.40 15.76 9.28
N ASP A 353 -5.58 16.10 10.55
CA ASP A 353 -5.52 17.49 11.00
C ASP A 353 -4.04 17.88 11.11
N VAL A 354 -3.59 18.69 10.17
CA VAL A 354 -2.18 19.10 10.05
C VAL A 354 -1.72 20.02 11.22
N THR A 355 -2.66 20.57 11.98
CA THR A 355 -2.35 21.41 13.16
C THR A 355 -2.11 20.57 14.42
N SER A 356 -2.53 19.30 14.38
CA SER A 356 -2.47 18.39 15.52
C SER A 356 -1.30 17.41 15.45
N TYR A 357 -0.35 17.60 14.55
CA TYR A 357 0.92 16.88 14.59
C TYR A 357 2.10 17.77 14.17
N GLU A 358 3.30 17.35 14.52
CA GLU A 358 4.53 18.05 14.17
C GLU A 358 5.68 17.05 14.09
N ILE A 359 6.53 17.20 13.07
CA ILE A 359 7.76 16.40 12.92
C ILE A 359 8.94 17.32 13.21
N ASN A 360 9.61 17.03 14.32
CA ASN A 360 10.81 17.76 14.75
C ASN A 360 11.64 16.81 15.64
N ASN A 361 12.61 16.10 15.04
CA ASN A 361 13.39 15.07 15.73
C ASN A 361 12.50 14.11 16.55
N GLY A 362 11.55 13.48 15.86
CA GLY A 362 10.46 12.70 16.38
C GLY A 362 9.12 13.24 15.89
N LEU A 363 8.06 12.46 16.07
CA LEU A 363 6.69 12.86 15.70
C LEU A 363 5.91 13.20 16.98
N THR A 364 5.48 14.43 17.11
CA THR A 364 4.51 14.83 18.14
C THR A 364 3.10 14.63 17.61
N LEU A 365 2.29 13.80 18.27
CA LEU A 365 0.87 13.64 18.01
C LEU A 365 0.07 14.28 19.14
N ARG A 366 -0.70 15.33 18.84
CA ARG A 366 -1.68 15.92 19.74
C ARG A 366 -3.03 15.22 19.55
N THR A 367 -3.86 15.20 20.57
CA THR A 367 -5.23 14.71 20.42
C THR A 367 -6.00 15.58 19.44
N ALA A 368 -6.55 14.97 18.37
CA ALA A 368 -7.29 15.64 17.29
C ALA A 368 -8.79 15.31 17.30
N SER A 369 -9.22 14.38 18.15
CA SER A 369 -10.62 13.94 18.29
C SER A 369 -10.97 13.70 19.74
N VAL A 370 -12.20 14.04 20.12
CA VAL A 370 -12.81 13.56 21.38
C VAL A 370 -13.77 12.44 21.03
N THR A 371 -13.38 11.22 21.34
CA THR A 371 -14.11 9.99 20.97
C THR A 371 -13.73 8.83 21.87
N ASN A 372 -14.60 7.81 21.96
CA ASN A 372 -14.25 6.50 22.52
C ASN A 372 -13.95 5.46 21.42
N ASP A 373 -14.05 5.85 20.18
CA ASP A 373 -14.00 5.00 18.99
C ASP A 373 -12.70 5.23 18.23
N ILE A 374 -11.83 4.22 18.15
CA ILE A 374 -10.58 4.29 17.40
C ILE A 374 -10.80 4.58 15.91
N TYR A 375 -11.94 4.16 15.36
CA TYR A 375 -12.29 4.41 13.96
C TYR A 375 -12.72 5.86 13.68
N SER A 376 -12.96 6.63 14.72
CA SER A 376 -13.21 8.07 14.68
C SER A 376 -12.03 8.90 15.22
N ALA A 377 -10.93 8.23 15.57
CA ALA A 377 -9.72 8.87 16.07
C ALA A 377 -8.94 9.46 14.89
N ARG A 378 -9.07 10.76 14.66
CA ARG A 378 -8.28 11.49 13.65
C ARG A 378 -6.80 11.46 14.00
N ASN A 379 -5.93 11.54 13.00
CA ASN A 379 -4.48 11.43 13.13
C ASN A 379 -3.99 10.05 13.65
N THR A 380 -4.71 8.98 13.35
CA THR A 380 -4.14 7.64 13.44
C THR A 380 -3.19 7.44 12.26
N LEU A 381 -1.89 7.36 12.56
CA LEU A 381 -0.83 7.20 11.56
C LEU A 381 -0.56 5.73 11.33
N THR A 382 -0.64 5.27 10.07
CA THR A 382 -0.52 3.86 9.76
C THR A 382 0.72 3.54 8.92
N HIS A 383 1.26 2.35 9.17
CA HIS A 383 2.34 1.74 8.39
C HIS A 383 1.89 0.36 7.91
N ARG A 384 2.11 0.06 6.61
CA ARG A 384 1.80 -1.28 6.05
C ARG A 384 2.63 -2.36 6.74
N THR A 385 2.05 -3.54 6.88
CA THR A 385 2.78 -4.73 7.32
C THR A 385 3.54 -5.34 6.15
N HIS A 386 4.70 -5.90 6.41
CA HIS A 386 5.55 -6.58 5.43
C HIS A 386 5.98 -7.94 5.97
N GLY A 387 5.90 -8.97 5.13
CA GLY A 387 6.21 -10.34 5.52
C GLY A 387 5.02 -11.06 6.16
N ASP A 388 5.19 -12.33 6.44
CA ASP A 388 4.18 -13.22 7.04
C ASP A 388 4.11 -13.11 8.58
N HIS A 389 5.21 -12.65 9.21
CA HIS A 389 5.30 -12.41 10.65
C HIS A 389 5.79 -11.00 11.00
N PRO A 390 5.07 -9.94 10.57
CA PRO A 390 5.53 -8.57 10.79
C PRO A 390 5.48 -8.18 12.26
N VAL A 391 6.51 -7.43 12.69
CA VAL A 391 6.65 -6.89 14.04
C VAL A 391 6.75 -5.37 13.99
N GLY A 392 5.80 -4.69 14.61
CA GLY A 392 5.84 -3.23 14.81
C GLY A 392 6.24 -2.90 16.25
N THR A 393 7.24 -2.04 16.42
CA THR A 393 7.65 -1.54 17.74
C THR A 393 7.73 -0.02 17.71
N VAL A 394 6.94 0.65 18.55
CA VAL A 394 6.97 2.11 18.70
C VAL A 394 7.55 2.50 20.06
N LYS A 395 8.45 3.50 20.07
CA LYS A 395 8.88 4.17 21.30
C LYS A 395 8.13 5.48 21.45
N ILE A 396 7.39 5.63 22.54
CA ILE A 396 6.62 6.84 22.84
C ILE A 396 7.03 7.46 24.20
N ASP A 397 7.07 8.80 24.24
CA ASP A 397 7.01 9.58 25.48
C ASP A 397 5.57 10.05 25.68
N PHE A 398 4.99 9.64 26.80
CA PHE A 398 3.59 9.92 27.18
C PHE A 398 3.45 10.91 28.35
N SER A 399 4.53 11.64 28.67
CA SER A 399 4.57 12.61 29.78
C SER A 399 3.51 13.72 29.66
N LYS A 400 3.08 14.01 28.43
CA LYS A 400 2.12 15.10 28.12
C LYS A 400 0.70 14.61 27.83
N LEU A 401 0.36 13.35 28.15
CA LEU A 401 -1.04 12.90 28.08
C LEU A 401 -1.89 13.64 29.10
N ALA A 402 -3.09 14.04 28.72
CA ALA A 402 -4.13 14.57 29.60
C ALA A 402 -5.06 13.44 30.09
N ASP A 403 -5.82 13.73 31.15
CA ASP A 403 -6.83 12.78 31.62
C ASP A 403 -7.91 12.54 30.56
N GLY A 404 -8.23 11.28 30.32
CA GLY A 404 -9.08 10.83 29.24
C GLY A 404 -8.33 10.41 27.98
N ASP A 405 -7.02 10.68 27.85
CA ASP A 405 -6.26 10.33 26.64
C ASP A 405 -5.95 8.83 26.58
N ARG A 406 -5.93 8.34 25.34
CA ARG A 406 -5.48 7.00 24.96
C ARG A 406 -4.50 7.10 23.82
N ALA A 407 -3.32 6.50 23.98
CA ALA A 407 -2.28 6.51 22.94
C ALA A 407 -1.60 5.15 22.87
N GLY A 408 -1.20 4.71 21.67
CA GLY A 408 -0.57 3.40 21.53
C GLY A 408 -0.29 2.95 20.12
N LEU A 409 -0.16 1.61 19.98
CA LEU A 409 0.10 0.90 18.74
C LEU A 409 -0.97 -0.18 18.52
N ALA A 410 -1.69 -0.08 17.43
CA ALA A 410 -2.75 -1.00 17.04
C ALA A 410 -2.33 -1.99 15.95
N ALA A 411 -2.87 -3.20 16.02
CA ALA A 411 -3.17 -4.01 14.83
C ALA A 411 -4.47 -3.44 14.26
N PHE A 412 -4.35 -2.56 13.27
CA PHE A 412 -5.42 -1.69 12.80
C PHE A 412 -6.03 -2.18 11.49
N ARG A 413 -7.33 -2.40 11.52
CA ARG A 413 -8.17 -2.76 10.36
C ARG A 413 -9.65 -2.56 10.75
N ASP A 414 -10.60 -3.18 10.02
CA ASP A 414 -12.04 -3.26 10.37
C ASP A 414 -12.31 -3.96 11.69
N GLN A 415 -11.47 -4.92 12.07
CA GLN A 415 -11.46 -5.56 13.38
C GLN A 415 -10.09 -5.35 14.02
N SER A 416 -10.05 -4.57 15.08
CA SER A 416 -8.79 -4.06 15.64
C SER A 416 -8.56 -4.48 17.09
N ALA A 417 -7.28 -4.46 17.46
CA ALA A 417 -6.81 -4.57 18.83
C ALA A 417 -5.57 -3.68 19.00
N TYR A 418 -5.28 -3.21 20.23
CA TYR A 418 -4.10 -2.39 20.48
C TYR A 418 -3.48 -2.62 21.84
N ILE A 419 -2.21 -2.22 21.97
CA ILE A 419 -1.53 -1.95 23.23
C ILE A 419 -1.27 -0.46 23.35
N GLY A 420 -1.51 0.13 24.54
CA GLY A 420 -1.34 1.57 24.72
C GLY A 420 -1.31 2.03 26.16
N ILE A 421 -1.19 3.35 26.34
CA ILE A 421 -1.32 4.04 27.63
C ILE A 421 -2.71 4.67 27.70
N HIS A 422 -3.41 4.39 28.76
CA HIS A 422 -4.64 5.08 29.18
C HIS A 422 -4.32 6.00 30.35
N ARG A 423 -4.68 7.27 30.26
CA ARG A 423 -4.54 8.22 31.37
C ARG A 423 -5.91 8.59 31.94
N SER A 424 -6.04 8.47 33.26
CA SER A 424 -7.28 8.83 33.97
C SER A 424 -6.95 9.21 35.42
N ASN A 425 -7.57 10.26 35.95
CA ASN A 425 -7.41 10.74 37.34
C ASN A 425 -5.91 10.91 37.71
N GLY A 426 -5.12 11.49 36.84
CA GLY A 426 -3.69 11.71 37.05
C GLY A 426 -2.82 10.45 36.97
N LYS A 427 -3.38 9.25 36.75
CA LYS A 427 -2.67 7.98 36.67
C LYS A 427 -2.61 7.49 35.22
N SER A 428 -1.42 7.07 34.75
CA SER A 428 -1.24 6.34 33.50
C SER A 428 -1.18 4.85 33.75
N THR A 429 -1.81 4.07 32.88
CA THR A 429 -1.87 2.60 32.97
C THR A 429 -1.63 2.02 31.57
N LEU A 430 -0.79 1.01 31.46
CA LEU A 430 -0.70 0.19 30.25
C LEU A 430 -1.99 -0.62 30.09
N ALA A 431 -2.51 -0.71 28.88
CA ALA A 431 -3.71 -1.46 28.56
C ALA A 431 -3.57 -2.18 27.21
N VAL A 432 -4.10 -3.39 27.14
CA VAL A 432 -4.42 -4.07 25.87
C VAL A 432 -5.93 -4.08 25.72
N ALA A 433 -6.43 -3.48 24.66
CA ALA A 433 -7.85 -3.49 24.29
C ALA A 433 -8.03 -4.28 22.99
N GLN A 434 -9.11 -5.07 22.93
CA GLN A 434 -9.37 -5.98 21.81
C GLN A 434 -10.86 -5.96 21.44
N GLY A 435 -11.16 -6.32 20.18
CA GLY A 435 -12.52 -6.49 19.72
C GLY A 435 -13.21 -5.18 19.30
N MET A 436 -12.45 -4.15 18.89
CA MET A 436 -13.02 -3.02 18.16
C MET A 436 -13.46 -3.48 16.78
N ILE A 437 -14.69 -3.14 16.37
CA ILE A 437 -15.28 -3.59 15.10
C ILE A 437 -16.02 -2.44 14.43
N ILE A 438 -15.71 -2.18 13.16
CA ILE A 438 -16.48 -1.33 12.26
C ILE A 438 -17.12 -2.19 11.16
N ASP A 439 -18.38 -1.95 10.87
CA ASP A 439 -19.13 -2.66 9.84
C ASP A 439 -18.83 -2.08 8.43
N GLU A 440 -18.51 -2.95 7.49
CA GLU A 440 -18.13 -2.55 6.14
C GLU A 440 -19.27 -1.84 5.38
N TRP A 441 -20.50 -2.32 5.55
CA TRP A 441 -21.63 -1.86 4.74
C TRP A 441 -22.26 -0.59 5.28
N SER A 442 -22.46 -0.52 6.59
CA SER A 442 -23.03 0.66 7.24
C SER A 442 -22.00 1.74 7.58
N GLY A 443 -20.71 1.38 7.69
CA GLY A 443 -19.68 2.26 8.21
C GLY A 443 -19.81 2.59 9.69
N GLU A 444 -20.71 1.88 10.42
CA GLU A 444 -20.96 2.09 11.85
C GLU A 444 -20.01 1.26 12.70
N THR A 445 -19.59 1.80 13.82
CA THR A 445 -18.86 1.03 14.84
C THR A 445 -19.81 0.10 15.59
N LYS A 446 -19.59 -1.20 15.43
CA LYS A 446 -20.39 -2.25 16.09
C LYS A 446 -19.86 -2.60 17.48
N SER A 447 -18.56 -2.36 17.73
CA SER A 447 -17.93 -2.60 19.04
C SER A 447 -16.80 -1.60 19.27
N LEU A 448 -16.77 -1.01 20.45
CA LEU A 448 -15.67 -0.17 20.93
C LEU A 448 -14.52 -0.99 21.53
N GLY A 449 -14.68 -2.32 21.58
CA GLY A 449 -13.74 -3.23 22.23
C GLY A 449 -13.77 -3.19 23.75
N GLU A 450 -12.94 -4.02 24.35
CA GLU A 450 -12.81 -4.15 25.80
C GLU A 450 -11.33 -4.20 26.20
N VAL A 451 -11.02 -3.65 27.36
CA VAL A 451 -9.70 -3.81 27.98
C VAL A 451 -9.58 -5.24 28.50
N LYS A 452 -8.66 -6.02 27.94
CA LYS A 452 -8.43 -7.44 28.27
C LYS A 452 -7.30 -7.63 29.29
N ALA A 453 -6.38 -6.67 29.40
CA ALA A 453 -5.28 -6.69 30.36
C ALA A 453 -4.78 -5.29 30.66
N THR A 454 -4.26 -5.08 31.86
CA THR A 454 -3.61 -3.85 32.29
C THR A 454 -2.31 -4.15 33.04
N ALA A 455 -1.38 -3.19 33.03
CA ALA A 455 -0.20 -3.20 33.89
C ALA A 455 0.08 -1.78 34.41
N ASP A 456 0.60 -1.69 35.62
CA ASP A 456 0.96 -0.40 36.19
C ASP A 456 2.19 0.20 35.52
N VAL A 457 2.16 1.52 35.34
CA VAL A 457 3.33 2.28 34.92
C VAL A 457 4.23 2.50 36.15
N PRO A 458 5.50 2.07 36.12
CA PRO A 458 6.41 2.29 37.24
C PRO A 458 6.58 3.78 37.54
N LYS A 459 6.72 4.13 38.82
CA LYS A 459 6.86 5.52 39.26
C LYS A 459 8.01 6.22 38.53
N GLY A 460 7.72 7.38 37.94
CA GLY A 460 8.70 8.22 37.23
C GLY A 460 8.97 7.80 35.80
N LYS A 461 8.41 6.71 35.30
CA LYS A 461 8.50 6.36 33.88
C LYS A 461 7.53 7.20 33.04
N THR A 462 8.02 7.78 31.97
CA THR A 462 7.27 8.55 30.99
C THR A 462 7.45 8.05 29.56
N GLN A 463 8.35 7.08 29.37
CA GLN A 463 8.66 6.48 28.07
C GLN A 463 8.41 4.97 28.13
N VAL A 464 7.92 4.43 27.00
CA VAL A 464 7.66 3.00 26.85
C VAL A 464 7.88 2.59 25.40
N TRP A 465 8.36 1.37 25.20
CA TRP A 465 8.32 0.68 23.90
C TRP A 465 7.08 -0.23 23.89
N LEU A 466 6.21 -0.02 22.91
CA LEU A 466 5.04 -0.86 22.66
C LEU A 466 5.28 -1.69 21.42
N ARG A 467 5.00 -2.98 21.48
CA ARG A 467 5.22 -3.92 20.38
C ARG A 467 3.96 -4.67 20.05
N THR A 468 3.68 -4.79 18.76
CA THR A 468 2.61 -5.61 18.19
C THR A 468 3.25 -6.58 17.20
N GLU A 469 3.08 -7.86 17.43
CA GLU A 469 3.59 -8.97 16.60
C GLU A 469 2.40 -9.64 15.93
N LEU A 470 2.44 -9.80 14.62
CA LEU A 470 1.33 -10.37 13.85
C LEU A 470 1.79 -11.64 13.14
N ASP A 471 0.94 -12.65 13.10
CA ASP A 471 1.03 -13.74 12.15
C ASP A 471 -0.02 -13.49 11.06
N THR A 472 0.44 -12.96 9.92
CA THR A 472 -0.40 -12.62 8.76
C THR A 472 -0.41 -13.72 7.71
N SER A 473 0.28 -14.83 7.93
CA SER A 473 0.24 -15.97 7.02
C SER A 473 -1.20 -16.49 6.88
N PRO A 474 -1.73 -16.68 5.66
CA PRO A 474 -3.07 -17.20 5.43
C PRO A 474 -3.32 -18.58 6.06
N THR A 475 -2.25 -19.39 6.18
CA THR A 475 -2.27 -20.74 6.77
C THR A 475 -1.68 -20.79 8.18
N GLY A 476 -1.24 -19.65 8.72
CA GLY A 476 -0.66 -19.53 10.05
C GLY A 476 -1.69 -19.49 11.19
N SER A 477 -1.24 -19.11 12.36
CA SER A 477 -2.12 -18.96 13.54
C SER A 477 -3.09 -17.79 13.42
N ARG A 478 -2.76 -16.80 12.58
CA ARG A 478 -3.51 -15.56 12.38
C ARG A 478 -3.80 -14.84 13.70
N LYS A 479 -2.74 -14.65 14.49
CA LYS A 479 -2.87 -14.01 15.81
C LYS A 479 -1.97 -12.80 15.92
N ALA A 480 -2.42 -11.82 16.69
CA ALA A 480 -1.62 -10.72 17.19
C ALA A 480 -1.23 -10.96 18.65
N ALA A 481 0.01 -10.65 18.99
CA ALA A 481 0.51 -10.60 20.36
C ALA A 481 0.98 -9.19 20.69
N PHE A 482 0.80 -8.80 21.97
CA PHE A 482 1.14 -7.47 22.46
C PHE A 482 2.14 -7.57 23.60
N SER A 483 3.17 -6.74 23.53
CA SER A 483 4.20 -6.67 24.56
C SER A 483 4.71 -5.24 24.76
N TYR A 484 5.31 -4.98 25.89
CA TYR A 484 5.89 -3.68 26.21
C TYR A 484 7.27 -3.82 26.85
N SER A 485 8.04 -2.75 26.83
CA SER A 485 9.33 -2.67 27.49
C SER A 485 9.57 -1.28 28.09
N TRP A 486 10.21 -1.25 29.26
CA TRP A 486 10.64 -0.01 29.93
C TRP A 486 12.09 0.38 29.64
N ASP A 487 12.83 -0.46 28.92
CA ASP A 487 14.25 -0.26 28.60
C ASP A 487 14.58 -0.47 27.11
N GLY A 488 13.59 -0.94 26.31
CA GLY A 488 13.72 -1.23 24.88
C GLY A 488 14.42 -2.55 24.55
N SER A 489 14.84 -3.31 25.56
CA SER A 489 15.56 -4.58 25.38
C SER A 489 14.72 -5.79 25.83
N LYS A 490 14.17 -5.73 27.03
CA LYS A 490 13.36 -6.81 27.59
C LYS A 490 11.87 -6.49 27.39
N PHE A 491 11.18 -7.29 26.59
CA PHE A 491 9.74 -7.16 26.35
C PHE A 491 8.95 -8.13 27.21
N GLU A 492 7.90 -7.62 27.82
CA GLU A 492 6.95 -8.37 28.63
C GLU A 492 5.61 -8.44 27.90
N LYS A 493 5.09 -9.66 27.73
CA LYS A 493 3.78 -9.87 27.10
C LYS A 493 2.68 -9.32 28.00
N LEU A 494 1.69 -8.66 27.39
CA LEU A 494 0.51 -8.16 28.07
C LEU A 494 -0.76 -8.70 27.41
N GLY A 495 -1.59 -9.36 28.18
CA GLY A 495 -2.89 -9.87 27.75
C GLY A 495 -2.86 -11.11 26.85
N PRO A 496 -4.04 -11.58 26.44
CA PRO A 496 -4.19 -12.71 25.54
C PRO A 496 -3.83 -12.33 24.11
N ASN A 497 -3.53 -13.34 23.27
CA ASN A 497 -3.43 -13.12 21.83
C ASN A 497 -4.80 -12.72 21.28
N TYR A 498 -4.78 -11.90 20.23
CA TYR A 498 -5.96 -11.47 19.49
C TYR A 498 -6.03 -12.21 18.15
N GLU A 499 -7.21 -12.72 17.79
CA GLU A 499 -7.42 -13.38 16.50
C GLU A 499 -7.62 -12.34 15.40
N LEU A 500 -6.76 -12.37 14.37
CA LEU A 500 -6.83 -11.48 13.21
C LEU A 500 -7.99 -11.94 12.32
N TYR A 501 -8.83 -11.00 11.91
CA TYR A 501 -9.88 -11.27 10.94
C TYR A 501 -9.28 -11.54 9.55
N ASN A 502 -9.68 -12.64 8.92
CA ASN A 502 -9.15 -13.07 7.62
C ASN A 502 -10.12 -12.88 6.43
N GLY A 503 -11.25 -12.20 6.64
CA GLY A 503 -12.14 -11.82 5.56
C GLY A 503 -11.59 -10.65 4.73
N TRP A 504 -12.25 -10.33 3.64
CA TRP A 504 -11.84 -9.30 2.68
C TRP A 504 -12.44 -7.91 2.94
N ALA A 505 -13.09 -7.69 4.07
CA ALA A 505 -13.77 -6.44 4.41
C ALA A 505 -12.92 -5.20 4.12
N PHE A 506 -13.53 -4.19 3.51
CA PHE A 506 -12.90 -2.96 3.01
C PHE A 506 -11.78 -3.18 2.01
N PHE A 507 -11.52 -4.41 1.55
CA PHE A 507 -10.43 -4.78 0.63
C PHE A 507 -9.02 -4.38 1.12
N ILE A 508 -8.81 -4.28 2.44
CA ILE A 508 -7.56 -3.86 3.06
C ILE A 508 -6.98 -4.93 3.98
N ALA A 509 -5.68 -4.88 4.20
CA ALA A 509 -4.96 -5.69 5.17
C ALA A 509 -4.80 -4.98 6.51
N TYR A 510 -4.28 -5.73 7.51
CA TYR A 510 -3.82 -5.13 8.76
C TYR A 510 -2.67 -4.17 8.53
N ARG A 511 -2.68 -3.09 9.31
CA ARG A 511 -1.60 -2.11 9.40
C ARG A 511 -1.19 -1.91 10.86
N PHE A 512 0.01 -1.48 11.09
CA PHE A 512 0.38 -0.89 12.37
C PHE A 512 -0.18 0.52 12.44
N GLY A 513 -0.98 0.81 13.48
CA GLY A 513 -1.60 2.13 13.66
C GLY A 513 -1.08 2.80 14.93
N ILE A 514 -0.36 3.92 14.79
CA ILE A 514 0.04 4.78 15.91
C ILE A 514 -1.08 5.79 16.13
N PHE A 515 -1.64 5.84 17.33
CA PHE A 515 -2.79 6.70 17.63
C PHE A 515 -2.60 7.50 18.92
N ASN A 516 -3.28 8.65 18.99
CA ASN A 516 -3.47 9.44 20.20
C ASN A 516 -4.81 10.19 20.12
N TYR A 517 -5.77 9.84 20.96
CA TYR A 517 -7.08 10.50 21.00
C TYR A 517 -7.56 10.72 22.42
N ALA A 518 -8.41 11.74 22.60
CA ALA A 518 -9.02 12.06 23.88
C ALA A 518 -10.41 11.42 24.01
N THR A 519 -10.76 10.99 25.22
CA THR A 519 -12.14 10.54 25.53
C THR A 519 -12.95 11.62 26.27
N GLN A 520 -12.33 12.72 26.72
CA GLN A 520 -12.96 13.78 27.48
C GLN A 520 -12.75 15.15 26.83
N ALA A 521 -11.51 15.63 26.72
CA ALA A 521 -11.18 16.93 26.17
C ALA A 521 -9.83 16.89 25.44
N LEU A 522 -9.71 17.69 24.38
CA LEU A 522 -8.44 17.87 23.67
C LEU A 522 -7.39 18.55 24.57
N GLY A 523 -6.11 18.36 24.25
CA GLY A 523 -5.00 19.08 24.89
C GLY A 523 -3.80 18.21 25.26
N GLY A 524 -3.96 16.89 25.28
CA GLY A 524 -2.85 15.99 25.52
C GLY A 524 -2.07 15.65 24.25
N SER A 525 -0.85 15.13 24.44
CA SER A 525 0.03 14.72 23.35
C SER A 525 0.97 13.61 23.76
N ILE A 526 1.47 12.88 22.73
CA ILE A 526 2.62 11.99 22.85
C ILE A 526 3.73 12.45 21.91
N LYS A 527 4.98 12.08 22.24
CA LYS A 527 6.09 12.12 21.29
C LYS A 527 6.45 10.70 20.88
N VAL A 528 6.34 10.41 19.60
CA VAL A 528 6.85 9.18 18.98
C VAL A 528 8.31 9.42 18.62
N GLU A 529 9.23 8.74 19.32
CA GLU A 529 10.66 8.90 19.11
C GLU A 529 11.19 8.01 17.99
N SER A 530 10.60 6.83 17.85
CA SER A 530 10.91 5.92 16.75
C SER A 530 9.80 4.89 16.54
N PHE A 531 9.75 4.37 15.31
CA PHE A 531 8.99 3.18 14.95
C PHE A 531 9.90 2.23 14.19
N THR A 532 9.91 0.96 14.59
CA THR A 532 10.64 -0.11 13.90
C THR A 532 9.65 -1.10 13.33
N ALA A 533 9.69 -1.31 12.01
CA ALA A 533 9.06 -2.44 11.33
C ALA A 533 10.14 -3.51 11.08
N ALA A 534 9.86 -4.78 11.43
CA ALA A 534 10.74 -5.92 11.24
C ALA A 534 9.95 -7.15 10.77
#